data_580f2aee2dea403ad503afdec672c00f
#
_entry.id   580f2aee2dea403ad503afdec672c00f
#
_cell.length_a   1.000
_cell.length_b   1.000
_cell.length_c   1.000
_cell.angle_alpha   90.00
_cell.angle_beta   90.00
_cell.angle_gamma   90.00
#
_symmetry.space_group_name_H-M   'P 1'
#
loop_
_entity.id
_entity.type
_entity.pdbx_description
1 polymer ?
#
loop_
_entity_poly.entity_id
_entity_poly.type
_entity_poly.pdbx_seq_one_letter_code
_entity_poly.pdbx_strand_id
1 'polypeptide(L)'
;SLYQQSYSLLVEALSSASQPRAVGETEFQQALSTAPGLYFDWQGEIPVAVLNGWLSVDSQTLTGTVRRMVLTAVEGQVLLYYWDESAAQGWVCTSDVISSSRLNEAVGSLQENGTVFAFEAEELDALATYTMVQPQTPVPVVYSATNPIAGEERRQALQEQLGFPENSISYPAAGEYVIRSRNDTLHIAEDGHVTYEAAAEGSERYRLSGTGVYEAVEGCRRLAQQTLGQNSGEATLYLISAEENGEGNWLVEFGYSLNGAQVRIGEE
;
A
#
# COMPACT_ATOMS: atom_id res chain seq x y z
N SER A 1 11.44 12.70 -15.22
CA SER A 1 10.02 12.38 -15.41
C SER A 1 9.18 13.06 -14.32
N LEU A 2 7.90 13.28 -14.57
CA LEU A 2 6.96 13.83 -13.59
C LEU A 2 6.96 13.04 -12.28
N TYR A 3 6.97 11.71 -12.38
CA TYR A 3 7.05 10.82 -11.21
C TYR A 3 8.26 11.15 -10.32
N GLN A 4 9.44 11.33 -10.91
CA GLN A 4 10.65 11.64 -10.14
C GLN A 4 10.56 13.01 -9.47
N GLN A 5 9.97 14.01 -10.13
CA GLN A 5 9.78 15.35 -9.55
C GLN A 5 8.78 15.30 -8.39
N SER A 6 7.63 14.63 -8.58
CA SER A 6 6.62 14.48 -7.52
C SER A 6 7.16 13.70 -6.32
N TYR A 7 7.91 12.63 -6.56
CA TYR A 7 8.59 11.86 -5.52
C TYR A 7 9.58 12.73 -4.73
N SER A 8 10.44 13.49 -5.42
CA SER A 8 11.41 14.37 -4.76
C SER A 8 10.75 15.43 -3.88
N LEU A 9 9.67 16.06 -4.40
CA LEU A 9 8.90 17.06 -3.65
C LEU A 9 8.25 16.45 -2.41
N LEU A 10 7.69 15.24 -2.52
CA LEU A 10 7.10 14.55 -1.37
C LEU A 10 8.14 14.22 -0.29
N VAL A 11 9.30 13.68 -0.69
CA VAL A 11 10.38 13.33 0.25
C VAL A 11 10.88 14.58 0.96
N GLU A 12 11.08 15.70 0.24
CA GLU A 12 11.47 16.98 0.83
C GLU A 12 10.41 17.53 1.78
N ALA A 13 9.11 17.43 1.42
CA ALA A 13 8.00 17.86 2.27
C ALA A 13 7.95 17.04 3.58
N LEU A 14 8.06 15.72 3.49
CA LEU A 14 8.08 14.85 4.67
C LEU A 14 9.29 15.08 5.56
N SER A 15 10.47 15.31 4.97
CA SER A 15 11.72 15.54 5.69
C SER A 15 11.75 16.90 6.41
N SER A 16 11.04 17.91 5.88
CA SER A 16 11.02 19.28 6.40
C SER A 16 9.70 19.66 7.07
N ALA A 17 8.77 18.73 7.23
CA ALA A 17 7.45 19.01 7.76
C ALA A 17 7.51 19.63 9.18
N SER A 18 6.79 20.71 9.37
CA SER A 18 6.52 21.26 10.70
C SER A 18 5.62 20.31 11.53
N GLN A 19 5.45 20.63 12.80
CA GLN A 19 4.48 19.88 13.62
C GLN A 19 3.08 19.93 13.00
N PRO A 20 2.39 18.80 12.86
CA PRO A 20 1.07 18.75 12.28
C PRO A 20 0.04 19.52 13.08
N ARG A 21 -0.82 20.25 12.39
CA ARG A 21 -2.03 20.84 12.93
C ARG A 21 -3.22 20.01 12.45
N ALA A 22 -4.15 19.72 13.35
CA ALA A 22 -5.41 19.07 13.01
C ALA A 22 -6.27 19.94 12.12
N VAL A 23 -6.89 19.35 11.11
CA VAL A 23 -7.84 19.99 10.21
C VAL A 23 -9.11 19.16 10.08
N GLY A 24 -10.23 19.82 9.86
CA GLY A 24 -11.49 19.14 9.55
C GLY A 24 -11.52 18.59 8.13
N GLU A 25 -12.50 17.73 7.87
CA GLU A 25 -12.69 17.12 6.55
C GLU A 25 -12.93 18.16 5.45
N THR A 26 -13.70 19.20 5.75
CA THR A 26 -13.97 20.30 4.79
C THR A 26 -12.67 21.00 4.37
N GLU A 27 -11.76 21.29 5.32
CA GLU A 27 -10.49 21.93 4.99
C GLU A 27 -9.60 20.99 4.14
N PHE A 28 -9.60 19.69 4.46
CA PHE A 28 -8.89 18.70 3.68
C PHE A 28 -9.43 18.57 2.26
N GLN A 29 -10.75 18.51 2.09
CA GLN A 29 -11.41 18.48 0.79
C GLN A 29 -11.13 19.75 -0.04
N GLN A 30 -11.12 20.92 0.60
CA GLN A 30 -10.73 22.17 -0.05
C GLN A 30 -9.29 22.12 -0.56
N ALA A 31 -8.36 21.56 0.20
CA ALA A 31 -6.98 21.39 -0.24
C ALA A 31 -6.86 20.48 -1.47
N LEU A 32 -7.75 19.50 -1.62
CA LEU A 32 -7.79 18.61 -2.78
C LEU A 32 -8.37 19.27 -4.04
N SER A 33 -9.35 20.20 -3.89
CA SER A 33 -10.17 20.67 -5.01
C SER A 33 -9.91 22.12 -5.42
N THR A 34 -9.42 22.99 -4.52
CA THR A 34 -9.39 24.44 -4.80
C THR A 34 -8.02 24.99 -5.17
N ALA A 35 -6.94 24.30 -4.80
CA ALA A 35 -5.59 24.75 -5.10
C ALA A 35 -4.88 23.74 -5.99
N PRO A 36 -4.08 24.19 -6.98
CA PRO A 36 -3.22 23.30 -7.73
C PRO A 36 -2.29 22.55 -6.79
N GLY A 37 -2.19 21.22 -6.93
CA GLY A 37 -1.36 20.40 -6.05
C GLY A 37 -1.01 19.05 -6.63
N LEU A 38 -0.17 18.32 -5.90
CA LEU A 38 0.17 16.93 -6.19
C LEU A 38 -0.57 16.05 -5.19
N TYR A 39 -1.46 15.22 -5.70
CA TYR A 39 -2.23 14.25 -4.93
C TYR A 39 -1.55 12.87 -4.98
N PHE A 40 -1.45 12.24 -3.82
CA PHE A 40 -0.89 10.90 -3.65
C PHE A 40 -1.94 10.02 -2.97
N ASP A 41 -2.35 8.95 -3.63
CA ASP A 41 -3.17 7.88 -3.05
C ASP A 41 -2.32 6.59 -3.00
N TRP A 42 -2.02 6.14 -1.81
CA TRP A 42 -1.25 4.93 -1.57
C TRP A 42 -2.07 3.65 -1.77
N GLN A 43 -3.38 3.80 -2.03
CA GLN A 43 -4.36 2.73 -2.19
C GLN A 43 -4.66 1.94 -0.90
N GLY A 44 -3.77 1.92 0.06
CA GLY A 44 -3.92 1.31 1.36
C GLY A 44 -3.57 2.26 2.51
N GLU A 45 -3.84 1.83 3.73
CA GLU A 45 -3.51 2.56 4.95
C GLU A 45 -2.07 2.23 5.37
N ILE A 46 -1.14 3.13 5.06
CA ILE A 46 0.27 2.93 5.34
C ILE A 46 0.64 3.59 6.66
N PRO A 47 1.19 2.86 7.64
CA PRO A 47 1.80 3.49 8.79
C PRO A 47 2.89 4.47 8.36
N VAL A 48 2.86 5.69 8.89
CA VAL A 48 3.83 6.74 8.49
C VAL A 48 5.27 6.27 8.71
N ALA A 49 5.55 5.50 9.75
CA ALA A 49 6.87 4.92 9.99
C ALA A 49 7.33 4.02 8.82
N VAL A 50 6.42 3.27 8.22
CA VAL A 50 6.69 2.43 7.04
C VAL A 50 6.95 3.30 5.81
N LEU A 51 6.09 4.28 5.57
CA LEU A 51 6.26 5.23 4.47
C LEU A 51 7.61 5.94 4.55
N ASN A 52 7.96 6.49 5.71
CA ASN A 52 9.24 7.15 5.94
C ASN A 52 10.42 6.20 5.69
N GLY A 53 10.35 4.96 6.17
CA GLY A 53 11.37 3.95 5.91
C GLY A 53 11.55 3.66 4.41
N TRP A 54 10.47 3.49 3.67
CA TRP A 54 10.49 3.24 2.23
C TRP A 54 11.01 4.44 1.42
N LEU A 55 10.71 5.66 1.87
CA LEU A 55 11.14 6.89 1.23
C LEU A 55 12.51 7.37 1.72
N SER A 56 13.14 6.66 2.67
CA SER A 56 14.40 7.07 3.32
C SER A 56 14.30 8.45 3.98
N VAL A 57 13.16 8.75 4.57
CA VAL A 57 12.92 9.97 5.34
C VAL A 57 13.26 9.71 6.80
N ASP A 58 14.25 10.42 7.31
CA ASP A 58 14.62 10.41 8.74
C ASP A 58 13.87 11.51 9.48
N SER A 59 12.60 11.31 9.72
CA SER A 59 11.74 12.22 10.48
C SER A 59 10.71 11.43 11.27
N GLN A 60 10.40 11.88 12.48
CA GLN A 60 9.36 11.34 13.35
C GLN A 60 8.26 12.37 13.63
N THR A 61 8.20 13.44 12.84
CA THR A 61 7.24 14.53 13.02
C THR A 61 5.81 14.09 12.73
N LEU A 62 5.60 13.32 11.66
CA LEU A 62 4.32 12.73 11.32
C LEU A 62 4.19 11.34 11.96
N THR A 63 2.99 11.03 12.46
CA THR A 63 2.66 9.74 13.09
C THR A 63 1.31 9.23 12.58
N GLY A 64 0.92 8.02 12.99
CA GLY A 64 -0.34 7.40 12.60
C GLY A 64 -0.26 6.67 11.27
N THR A 65 -1.39 6.58 10.58
CA THR A 65 -1.52 5.96 9.26
C THR A 65 -1.93 6.98 8.22
N VAL A 66 -1.57 6.74 6.97
CA VAL A 66 -1.90 7.63 5.86
C VAL A 66 -2.25 6.83 4.61
N ARG A 67 -3.34 7.23 3.96
CA ARG A 67 -3.67 6.77 2.62
C ARG A 67 -3.55 7.89 1.60
N ARG A 68 -4.04 9.08 1.95
CA ARG A 68 -4.13 10.22 1.03
C ARG A 68 -3.32 11.39 1.52
N MET A 69 -2.55 11.97 0.61
CA MET A 69 -1.76 13.16 0.85
C MET A 69 -1.91 14.14 -0.31
N VAL A 70 -1.86 15.42 -0.01
CA VAL A 70 -1.78 16.47 -1.04
C VAL A 70 -0.75 17.50 -0.67
N LEU A 71 0.12 17.80 -1.61
CA LEU A 71 1.11 18.86 -1.52
C LEU A 71 0.63 20.03 -2.36
N THR A 72 0.36 21.16 -1.73
CA THR A 72 -0.22 22.34 -2.38
C THR A 72 0.44 23.63 -1.92
N ALA A 73 0.25 24.71 -2.66
CA ALA A 73 0.75 26.02 -2.28
C ALA A 73 -0.42 26.98 -2.04
N VAL A 74 -0.47 27.54 -0.84
CA VAL A 74 -1.48 28.53 -0.43
C VAL A 74 -0.74 29.78 0.06
N GLU A 75 -1.10 30.93 -0.51
CA GLU A 75 -0.50 32.24 -0.15
C GLU A 75 1.04 32.25 -0.17
N GLY A 76 1.63 31.50 -1.10
CA GLY A 76 3.09 31.43 -1.26
C GLY A 76 3.79 30.40 -0.34
N GLN A 77 3.05 29.74 0.55
CA GLN A 77 3.57 28.70 1.42
C GLN A 77 3.19 27.32 0.89
N VAL A 78 4.13 26.38 0.96
CA VAL A 78 3.88 24.98 0.61
C VAL A 78 3.37 24.22 1.83
N LEU A 79 2.22 23.58 1.66
CA LEU A 79 1.51 22.81 2.68
C LEU A 79 1.39 21.37 2.26
N LEU A 80 1.61 20.46 3.21
CA LEU A 80 1.35 19.04 3.08
C LEU A 80 0.14 18.69 3.94
N TYR A 81 -0.97 18.36 3.29
CA TYR A 81 -2.14 17.79 3.96
C TYR A 81 -2.12 16.28 3.87
N TYR A 82 -2.57 15.60 4.90
CA TYR A 82 -2.81 14.16 4.87
C TYR A 82 -4.01 13.78 5.70
N TRP A 83 -4.61 12.65 5.35
CA TRP A 83 -5.77 12.10 6.03
C TRP A 83 -5.42 10.76 6.66
N ASP A 84 -5.64 10.66 7.97
CA ASP A 84 -5.56 9.42 8.74
C ASP A 84 -6.95 8.78 8.75
N GLU A 85 -7.13 7.72 7.96
CA GLU A 85 -8.42 7.03 7.81
C GLU A 85 -8.83 6.34 9.12
N SER A 86 -7.88 5.77 9.85
CA SER A 86 -8.16 5.05 11.10
C SER A 86 -8.61 5.97 12.22
N ALA A 87 -8.08 7.19 12.26
CA ALA A 87 -8.47 8.22 13.22
C ALA A 87 -9.62 9.13 12.70
N ALA A 88 -10.00 9.01 11.41
CA ALA A 88 -10.90 9.93 10.71
C ALA A 88 -10.50 11.39 10.92
N GLN A 89 -9.20 11.68 10.79
CA GLN A 89 -8.61 12.97 11.13
C GLN A 89 -7.70 13.46 10.01
N GLY A 90 -7.92 14.71 9.58
CA GLY A 90 -7.01 15.44 8.70
C GLY A 90 -5.92 16.18 9.46
N TRP A 91 -4.79 16.34 8.81
CA TRP A 91 -3.63 17.05 9.32
C TRP A 91 -2.99 17.91 8.25
N VAL A 92 -2.35 19.00 8.66
CA VAL A 92 -1.56 19.86 7.78
C VAL A 92 -0.22 20.22 8.42
N CYS A 93 0.83 20.15 7.59
CA CYS A 93 2.19 20.61 7.91
C CYS A 93 2.61 21.67 6.92
N THR A 94 3.54 22.54 7.32
CA THR A 94 4.23 23.46 6.43
C THR A 94 5.58 22.88 6.00
N SER A 95 6.04 23.25 4.79
CA SER A 95 7.41 22.98 4.34
C SER A 95 8.05 24.29 3.93
N ASP A 96 9.12 24.67 4.63
CA ASP A 96 9.89 25.90 4.33
C ASP A 96 11.02 25.66 3.32
N VAL A 97 11.26 24.40 2.94
CA VAL A 97 12.34 24.01 2.01
C VAL A 97 11.87 24.05 0.57
N ILE A 98 10.58 23.80 0.33
CA ILE A 98 10.00 23.81 -1.00
C ILE A 98 9.42 25.19 -1.30
N SER A 99 9.89 25.83 -2.37
CA SER A 99 9.28 27.07 -2.82
C SER A 99 7.96 26.79 -3.56
N SER A 100 7.00 27.70 -3.39
CA SER A 100 5.70 27.62 -4.12
C SER A 100 5.90 27.65 -5.63
N SER A 101 6.89 28.39 -6.14
CA SER A 101 7.22 28.42 -7.56
C SER A 101 7.64 27.06 -8.10
N ARG A 102 8.47 26.32 -7.35
CA ARG A 102 8.93 24.98 -7.74
C ARG A 102 7.77 23.97 -7.77
N LEU A 103 6.87 24.04 -6.79
CA LEU A 103 5.68 23.19 -6.79
C LEU A 103 4.76 23.54 -7.96
N ASN A 104 4.50 24.83 -8.19
CA ASN A 104 3.64 25.31 -9.29
C ASN A 104 4.22 24.94 -10.66
N GLU A 105 5.55 24.94 -10.84
CA GLU A 105 6.19 24.47 -12.06
C GLU A 105 5.94 22.98 -12.30
N ALA A 106 6.06 22.15 -11.27
CA ALA A 106 5.78 20.73 -11.36
C ALA A 106 4.31 20.45 -11.70
N VAL A 107 3.38 21.15 -11.05
CA VAL A 107 1.93 21.02 -11.29
C VAL A 107 1.56 21.59 -12.67
N GLY A 108 2.10 22.74 -13.06
CA GLY A 108 1.82 23.39 -14.34
C GLY A 108 2.26 22.58 -15.57
N SER A 109 3.10 21.56 -15.38
CA SER A 109 3.47 20.63 -16.45
C SER A 109 2.37 19.57 -16.73
N LEU A 110 1.35 19.48 -15.88
CA LEU A 110 0.22 18.57 -15.99
C LEU A 110 -0.90 19.20 -16.82
N GLN A 111 -1.65 18.34 -17.50
CA GLN A 111 -2.86 18.76 -18.20
C GLN A 111 -4.09 18.30 -17.41
N GLU A 112 -5.03 19.21 -17.20
CA GLU A 112 -6.33 18.87 -16.65
C GLU A 112 -7.05 17.89 -17.57
N ASN A 113 -7.59 16.82 -17.01
CA ASN A 113 -8.35 15.80 -17.73
C ASN A 113 -9.84 15.80 -17.34
N GLY A 114 -10.27 16.75 -16.53
CA GLY A 114 -11.66 16.88 -16.05
C GLY A 114 -12.04 15.86 -14.97
N THR A 115 -11.09 15.16 -14.36
CA THR A 115 -11.36 14.30 -13.20
C THR A 115 -11.79 15.15 -12.00
N VAL A 116 -12.84 14.71 -11.31
CA VAL A 116 -13.34 15.31 -10.08
C VAL A 116 -13.41 14.28 -8.97
N PHE A 117 -13.39 14.72 -7.71
CA PHE A 117 -13.67 13.83 -6.59
C PHE A 117 -15.19 13.68 -6.39
N ALA A 118 -15.65 12.56 -5.85
CA ALA A 118 -17.06 12.32 -5.61
C ALA A 118 -17.69 13.40 -4.70
N PHE A 119 -16.96 13.91 -3.72
CA PHE A 119 -17.45 14.97 -2.83
C PHE A 119 -17.67 16.33 -3.51
N GLU A 120 -17.24 16.52 -4.74
CA GLU A 120 -17.39 17.79 -5.47
C GLU A 120 -18.73 17.91 -6.19
N ALA A 121 -19.51 16.82 -6.29
CA ALA A 121 -20.78 16.82 -7.02
C ALA A 121 -21.84 15.96 -6.31
N GLU A 122 -22.99 16.54 -6.02
CA GLU A 122 -24.11 15.86 -5.33
C GLU A 122 -24.58 14.60 -6.07
N GLU A 123 -24.45 14.55 -7.39
CA GLU A 123 -24.82 13.40 -8.20
C GLU A 123 -23.94 12.18 -7.92
N LEU A 124 -22.81 12.36 -7.26
CA LEU A 124 -21.83 11.34 -6.95
C LEU A 124 -21.87 10.88 -5.48
N ASP A 125 -22.82 11.35 -4.68
CA ASP A 125 -22.94 11.03 -3.25
C ASP A 125 -23.06 9.53 -2.95
N ALA A 126 -23.46 8.72 -3.93
CA ALA A 126 -23.51 7.26 -3.78
C ALA A 126 -22.12 6.59 -3.82
N LEU A 127 -21.07 7.32 -4.22
CA LEU A 127 -19.70 6.86 -4.27
C LEU A 127 -18.98 7.16 -2.95
N ALA A 128 -17.90 6.43 -2.69
CA ALA A 128 -17.00 6.77 -1.58
C ALA A 128 -16.43 8.18 -1.80
N THR A 129 -16.38 8.98 -0.75
CA THR A 129 -16.08 10.43 -0.72
C THR A 129 -14.88 10.83 -1.59
N TYR A 130 -13.81 10.08 -1.53
CA TYR A 130 -12.56 10.39 -2.24
C TYR A 130 -12.38 9.60 -3.55
N THR A 131 -13.46 9.05 -4.10
CA THR A 131 -13.42 8.42 -5.43
C THR A 131 -13.16 9.49 -6.49
N MET A 132 -12.15 9.26 -7.33
CA MET A 132 -11.90 10.09 -8.50
C MET A 132 -12.74 9.61 -9.68
N VAL A 133 -13.56 10.50 -10.22
CA VAL A 133 -14.45 10.23 -11.34
C VAL A 133 -13.95 10.95 -12.58
N GLN A 134 -13.65 10.19 -13.61
CA GLN A 134 -13.22 10.73 -14.91
C GLN A 134 -14.42 11.02 -15.81
N PRO A 135 -14.35 12.05 -16.68
CA PRO A 135 -15.44 12.37 -17.61
C PRO A 135 -15.78 11.23 -18.58
N GLN A 136 -14.78 10.41 -18.90
CA GLN A 136 -14.96 9.20 -19.68
C GLN A 136 -14.68 8.01 -18.75
N THR A 137 -15.72 7.31 -18.37
CA THR A 137 -15.60 6.10 -17.56
C THR A 137 -14.79 5.06 -18.34
N PRO A 138 -13.64 4.60 -17.84
CA PRO A 138 -12.91 3.54 -18.49
C PRO A 138 -13.76 2.27 -18.51
N VAL A 139 -13.75 1.56 -19.63
CA VAL A 139 -14.43 0.27 -19.72
C VAL A 139 -13.72 -0.70 -18.77
N PRO A 140 -14.43 -1.34 -17.83
CA PRO A 140 -13.83 -2.32 -16.96
C PRO A 140 -13.18 -3.44 -17.78
N VAL A 141 -11.93 -3.73 -17.50
CA VAL A 141 -11.23 -4.86 -18.12
C VAL A 141 -11.26 -6.02 -17.13
N VAL A 142 -11.87 -7.13 -17.56
CA VAL A 142 -11.87 -8.36 -16.78
C VAL A 142 -10.67 -9.20 -17.23
N TYR A 143 -9.81 -9.50 -16.28
CA TYR A 143 -8.68 -10.41 -16.49
C TYR A 143 -9.03 -11.77 -15.91
N SER A 144 -8.65 -12.82 -16.62
CA SER A 144 -8.67 -14.18 -16.06
C SER A 144 -7.23 -14.63 -15.83
N ALA A 145 -7.00 -15.26 -14.69
CA ALA A 145 -5.72 -15.85 -14.35
C ALA A 145 -5.91 -17.35 -14.11
N THR A 146 -4.94 -18.15 -14.54
CA THR A 146 -4.85 -19.55 -14.16
C THR A 146 -4.13 -19.66 -12.83
N ASN A 147 -4.47 -20.67 -12.02
CA ASN A 147 -3.73 -20.95 -10.80
C ASN A 147 -2.23 -21.18 -11.11
N PRO A 148 -1.32 -20.30 -10.66
CA PRO A 148 0.10 -20.38 -11.02
C PRO A 148 0.84 -21.53 -10.32
N ILE A 149 0.21 -22.17 -9.32
CA ILE A 149 0.80 -23.27 -8.51
C ILE A 149 0.06 -24.60 -8.68
N ALA A 150 -0.75 -24.75 -9.73
CA ALA A 150 -1.54 -25.96 -9.98
C ALA A 150 -0.71 -27.21 -10.28
N GLY A 151 0.53 -27.08 -10.80
CA GLY A 151 1.41 -28.18 -11.17
C GLY A 151 2.38 -28.58 -10.06
N GLU A 152 2.87 -29.84 -10.09
CA GLU A 152 3.83 -30.34 -9.13
C GLU A 152 5.13 -29.51 -9.12
N GLU A 153 5.67 -29.18 -10.29
CA GLU A 153 6.87 -28.35 -10.44
C GLU A 153 6.72 -26.98 -9.77
N ARG A 154 5.54 -26.36 -9.94
CA ARG A 154 5.25 -25.05 -9.34
C ARG A 154 5.07 -25.12 -7.82
N ARG A 155 4.46 -26.18 -7.31
CA ARG A 155 4.36 -26.43 -5.87
C ARG A 155 5.74 -26.67 -5.25
N GLN A 156 6.60 -27.42 -5.94
CA GLN A 156 7.97 -27.64 -5.51
C GLN A 156 8.77 -26.33 -5.49
N ALA A 157 8.65 -25.49 -6.51
CA ALA A 157 9.29 -24.17 -6.54
C ALA A 157 8.83 -23.29 -5.37
N LEU A 158 7.53 -23.26 -5.06
CA LEU A 158 6.99 -22.52 -3.90
C LEU A 158 7.54 -23.11 -2.58
N GLN A 159 7.61 -24.41 -2.46
CA GLN A 159 8.22 -25.09 -1.32
C GLN A 159 9.66 -24.64 -1.09
N GLU A 160 10.47 -24.61 -2.14
CA GLU A 160 11.87 -24.15 -2.10
C GLU A 160 11.97 -22.66 -1.75
N GLN A 161 11.13 -21.81 -2.35
CA GLN A 161 11.06 -20.36 -2.06
C GLN A 161 10.74 -20.09 -0.59
N LEU A 162 9.85 -20.90 0.00
CA LEU A 162 9.51 -20.85 1.42
C LEU A 162 10.54 -21.57 2.30
N GLY A 163 11.63 -22.12 1.71
CA GLY A 163 12.73 -22.76 2.41
C GLY A 163 12.39 -24.11 3.04
N PHE A 164 11.37 -24.81 2.55
CA PHE A 164 11.11 -26.19 2.95
C PHE A 164 12.14 -27.11 2.31
N PRO A 165 12.79 -28.02 3.07
CA PRO A 165 13.73 -28.97 2.51
C PRO A 165 13.06 -29.95 1.52
N GLU A 166 13.81 -30.43 0.53
CA GLU A 166 13.33 -31.43 -0.44
C GLU A 166 12.77 -32.70 0.22
N ASN A 167 13.31 -33.07 1.38
CA ASN A 167 12.86 -34.23 2.14
C ASN A 167 11.69 -33.94 3.10
N SER A 168 11.02 -32.85 2.94
CA SER A 168 9.79 -32.54 3.67
C SER A 168 8.72 -33.60 3.37
N ILE A 169 7.91 -33.92 4.36
CA ILE A 169 6.78 -34.84 4.18
C ILE A 169 5.68 -34.13 3.43
N SER A 170 5.29 -34.68 2.29
CA SER A 170 4.20 -34.09 1.50
C SER A 170 3.12 -35.15 1.18
N TYR A 171 1.87 -34.74 1.24
CA TYR A 171 0.73 -35.63 0.97
C TYR A 171 -0.51 -34.83 0.54
N PRO A 172 -1.38 -35.43 -0.32
CA PRO A 172 -2.67 -34.83 -0.62
C PRO A 172 -3.61 -35.00 0.58
N ALA A 173 -4.41 -33.97 0.84
CA ALA A 173 -5.51 -33.97 1.80
C ALA A 173 -6.76 -33.40 1.10
N ALA A 174 -7.93 -33.47 1.71
CA ALA A 174 -9.20 -33.12 1.10
C ALA A 174 -9.19 -31.73 0.43
N GLY A 175 -8.93 -31.66 -0.89
CA GLY A 175 -8.90 -30.41 -1.68
C GLY A 175 -7.63 -29.57 -1.55
N GLU A 176 -6.60 -30.09 -0.90
CA GLU A 176 -5.33 -29.39 -0.71
C GLU A 176 -4.12 -30.33 -0.77
N TYR A 177 -2.96 -29.75 -0.91
CA TYR A 177 -1.66 -30.41 -0.79
C TYR A 177 -0.93 -29.88 0.43
N VAL A 178 -0.56 -30.78 1.35
CA VAL A 178 0.07 -30.43 2.63
C VAL A 178 1.55 -30.81 2.61
N ILE A 179 2.39 -29.89 3.00
CA ILE A 179 3.83 -30.09 3.16
C ILE A 179 4.23 -29.79 4.60
N ARG A 180 4.90 -30.72 5.24
CA ARG A 180 5.36 -30.58 6.63
C ARG A 180 6.88 -30.71 6.72
N SER A 181 7.49 -29.79 7.44
CA SER A 181 8.90 -29.84 7.80
C SER A 181 9.07 -29.43 9.25
N ARG A 182 9.43 -30.39 10.09
CA ARG A 182 9.55 -30.18 11.54
C ARG A 182 8.24 -29.63 12.14
N ASN A 183 8.26 -28.34 12.47
CA ASN A 183 7.16 -27.65 13.13
C ASN A 183 6.38 -26.72 12.18
N ASP A 184 6.80 -26.64 10.92
CA ASP A 184 6.18 -25.78 9.93
C ASP A 184 5.28 -26.58 9.00
N THR A 185 4.13 -26.01 8.63
CA THR A 185 3.19 -26.63 7.71
C THR A 185 2.81 -25.64 6.60
N LEU A 186 2.83 -26.11 5.38
CA LEU A 186 2.37 -25.39 4.20
C LEU A 186 1.16 -26.11 3.63
N HIS A 187 0.07 -25.39 3.45
CA HIS A 187 -1.15 -25.84 2.82
C HIS A 187 -1.30 -25.15 1.47
N ILE A 188 -1.50 -25.89 0.41
CA ILE A 188 -1.72 -25.40 -0.95
C ILE A 188 -3.04 -25.97 -1.44
N ALA A 189 -4.08 -25.13 -1.48
CA ALA A 189 -5.39 -25.51 -1.97
C ALA A 189 -5.42 -25.62 -3.51
N GLU A 190 -6.38 -26.39 -4.04
CA GLU A 190 -6.52 -26.58 -5.49
C GLU A 190 -6.85 -25.29 -6.24
N ASP A 191 -7.50 -24.34 -5.57
CA ASP A 191 -7.83 -23.02 -6.11
C ASP A 191 -6.63 -22.04 -6.11
N GLY A 192 -5.51 -22.45 -5.50
CA GLY A 192 -4.29 -21.64 -5.39
C GLY A 192 -4.15 -20.88 -4.08
N HIS A 193 -5.07 -21.04 -3.15
CA HIS A 193 -4.89 -20.49 -1.81
C HIS A 193 -3.73 -21.19 -1.09
N VAL A 194 -2.88 -20.40 -0.45
CA VAL A 194 -1.70 -20.90 0.27
C VAL A 194 -1.73 -20.42 1.71
N THR A 195 -1.61 -21.36 2.64
CA THR A 195 -1.47 -21.06 4.06
C THR A 195 -0.14 -21.63 4.57
N TYR A 196 0.67 -20.79 5.19
CA TYR A 196 1.88 -21.19 5.89
C TYR A 196 1.69 -20.99 7.40
N GLU A 197 1.93 -22.05 8.15
CA GLU A 197 1.87 -22.04 9.60
C GLU A 197 3.23 -22.38 10.16
N ALA A 198 3.82 -21.47 10.93
CA ALA A 198 5.01 -21.72 11.72
C ALA A 198 4.63 -22.19 13.13
N ALA A 199 5.41 -23.11 13.69
CA ALA A 199 5.22 -23.46 15.09
C ALA A 199 5.51 -22.28 16.01
N ALA A 200 4.76 -22.20 17.12
CA ALA A 200 4.85 -21.12 18.11
C ALA A 200 6.25 -20.95 18.74
N GLU A 201 7.08 -22.00 18.72
CA GLU A 201 8.43 -21.97 19.23
C GLU A 201 9.46 -22.08 18.10
N GLY A 202 9.84 -20.90 17.55
CA GLY A 202 11.15 -20.76 16.92
C GLY A 202 11.31 -21.26 15.51
N SER A 203 10.41 -20.93 14.58
CA SER A 203 10.84 -20.85 13.20
C SER A 203 11.79 -19.66 13.06
N GLU A 204 13.10 -19.90 13.01
CA GLU A 204 14.09 -18.86 12.72
C GLU A 204 13.98 -18.34 11.29
N ARG A 205 13.22 -19.05 10.45
CA ARG A 205 13.11 -18.84 9.02
C ARG A 205 12.59 -17.46 8.62
N TYR A 206 11.64 -16.93 9.42
CA TYR A 206 11.01 -15.62 9.18
C TYR A 206 11.11 -14.69 10.39
N ARG A 207 12.22 -14.80 11.12
CA ARG A 207 12.48 -13.93 12.27
C ARG A 207 12.60 -12.48 11.79
N LEU A 208 11.81 -11.60 12.41
CA LEU A 208 11.91 -10.17 12.17
C LEU A 208 13.18 -9.61 12.82
N SER A 209 13.74 -8.55 12.23
CA SER A 209 14.92 -7.86 12.77
C SER A 209 14.60 -6.95 13.97
N GLY A 210 13.32 -6.76 14.29
CA GLY A 210 12.80 -5.95 15.38
C GLY A 210 11.32 -6.21 15.60
N THR A 211 10.69 -5.45 16.49
CA THR A 211 9.29 -5.60 16.90
C THR A 211 8.38 -4.48 16.40
N GLY A 212 8.92 -3.50 15.70
CA GLY A 212 8.17 -2.36 15.19
C GLY A 212 7.38 -2.68 13.93
N VAL A 213 6.46 -1.80 13.59
CA VAL A 213 5.61 -1.94 12.39
C VAL A 213 6.44 -1.97 11.09
N TYR A 214 7.52 -1.21 11.02
CA TYR A 214 8.38 -1.20 9.84
C TYR A 214 9.02 -2.57 9.60
N GLU A 215 9.60 -3.17 10.64
CA GLU A 215 10.22 -4.50 10.56
C GLU A 215 9.19 -5.58 10.21
N ALA A 216 7.99 -5.50 10.79
CA ALA A 216 6.90 -6.42 10.47
C ALA A 216 6.49 -6.32 8.99
N VAL A 217 6.22 -5.11 8.50
CA VAL A 217 5.83 -4.89 7.11
C VAL A 217 6.94 -5.29 6.14
N GLU A 218 8.20 -4.92 6.41
CA GLU A 218 9.33 -5.30 5.56
C GLU A 218 9.59 -6.81 5.53
N GLY A 219 9.42 -7.49 6.66
CA GLY A 219 9.50 -8.95 6.72
C GLY A 219 8.42 -9.61 5.85
N CYS A 220 7.17 -9.18 6.02
CA CYS A 220 6.04 -9.68 5.22
C CYS A 220 6.16 -9.31 3.74
N ARG A 221 6.63 -8.08 3.42
CA ARG A 221 6.83 -7.63 2.03
C ARG A 221 7.85 -8.49 1.30
N ARG A 222 8.97 -8.81 1.94
CA ARG A 222 10.00 -9.70 1.35
C ARG A 222 9.44 -11.09 1.09
N LEU A 223 8.72 -11.64 2.06
CA LEU A 223 8.08 -12.95 1.91
C LEU A 223 7.05 -12.93 0.78
N ALA A 224 6.15 -11.96 0.77
CA ALA A 224 5.14 -11.80 -0.27
C ALA A 224 5.76 -11.62 -1.65
N GLN A 225 6.84 -10.84 -1.78
CA GLN A 225 7.53 -10.64 -3.05
C GLN A 225 8.23 -11.93 -3.54
N GLN A 226 8.80 -12.71 -2.65
CA GLN A 226 9.46 -13.99 -2.98
C GLN A 226 8.46 -15.06 -3.42
N THR A 227 7.23 -15.01 -2.95
CA THR A 227 6.19 -16.01 -3.22
C THR A 227 5.14 -15.48 -4.21
N LEU A 228 4.27 -14.59 -3.76
CA LEU A 228 3.17 -14.05 -4.56
C LEU A 228 3.68 -13.17 -5.71
N GLY A 229 4.66 -12.32 -5.46
CA GLY A 229 5.21 -11.43 -6.47
C GLY A 229 5.89 -12.15 -7.64
N GLN A 230 6.40 -13.37 -7.42
CA GLN A 230 6.95 -14.20 -8.49
C GLN A 230 5.87 -14.83 -9.38
N ASN A 231 4.62 -14.85 -8.92
CA ASN A 231 3.49 -15.52 -9.56
C ASN A 231 2.36 -14.54 -9.95
N SER A 232 2.55 -13.24 -9.74
CA SER A 232 1.51 -12.22 -9.98
C SER A 232 1.46 -11.69 -11.42
N GLY A 233 2.32 -12.16 -12.31
CA GLY A 233 2.40 -11.67 -13.68
C GLY A 233 2.81 -10.19 -13.71
N GLU A 234 1.99 -9.34 -14.36
CA GLU A 234 2.22 -7.90 -14.45
C GLU A 234 1.65 -7.13 -13.24
N ALA A 235 0.88 -7.79 -12.37
CA ALA A 235 0.36 -7.15 -11.18
C ALA A 235 1.46 -6.94 -10.15
N THR A 236 1.40 -5.81 -9.44
CA THR A 236 2.29 -5.49 -8.33
C THR A 236 1.57 -5.60 -7.01
N LEU A 237 2.31 -5.91 -5.96
CA LEU A 237 1.77 -5.92 -4.60
C LEU A 237 1.79 -4.50 -4.02
N TYR A 238 0.73 -4.13 -3.31
CA TYR A 238 0.69 -2.92 -2.49
C TYR A 238 0.23 -3.26 -1.08
N LEU A 239 0.64 -2.48 -0.10
CA LEU A 239 0.22 -2.64 1.29
C LEU A 239 -1.21 -2.12 1.46
N ILE A 240 -2.11 -2.97 1.96
CA ILE A 240 -3.47 -2.57 2.33
C ILE A 240 -3.48 -2.00 3.74
N SER A 241 -2.97 -2.76 4.70
CA SER A 241 -2.93 -2.39 6.12
C SER A 241 -1.85 -3.14 6.89
N ALA A 242 -1.49 -2.62 8.06
CA ALA A 242 -0.69 -3.29 9.04
C ALA A 242 -1.24 -2.96 10.44
N GLU A 243 -1.78 -3.96 11.12
CA GLU A 243 -2.44 -3.81 12.41
C GLU A 243 -1.77 -4.68 13.47
N GLU A 244 -1.55 -4.11 14.65
CA GLU A 244 -1.08 -4.87 15.80
C GLU A 244 -2.28 -5.53 16.50
N ASN A 245 -2.25 -6.86 16.58
CA ASN A 245 -3.30 -7.64 17.24
C ASN A 245 -2.98 -8.02 18.69
N GLY A 246 -2.10 -7.26 19.34
CA GLY A 246 -1.63 -7.44 20.71
C GLY A 246 -0.38 -8.32 20.80
N GLU A 247 0.34 -8.17 21.93
CA GLU A 247 1.55 -8.97 22.26
C GLU A 247 2.69 -8.89 21.21
N GLY A 248 2.74 -7.82 20.40
CA GLY A 248 3.75 -7.64 19.35
C GLY A 248 3.53 -8.48 18.10
N ASN A 249 2.32 -9.04 17.92
CA ASN A 249 1.92 -9.72 16.71
C ASN A 249 1.28 -8.73 15.72
N TRP A 250 1.58 -8.90 14.45
CA TRP A 250 1.10 -8.02 13.38
C TRP A 250 0.30 -8.80 12.34
N LEU A 251 -0.84 -8.24 11.94
CA LEU A 251 -1.54 -8.63 10.72
C LEU A 251 -1.14 -7.63 9.63
N VAL A 252 -0.51 -8.14 8.57
CA VAL A 252 -0.08 -7.32 7.42
C VAL A 252 -0.80 -7.84 6.19
N GLU A 253 -1.56 -6.99 5.53
CA GLU A 253 -2.33 -7.33 4.35
C GLU A 253 -1.77 -6.66 3.11
N PHE A 254 -1.63 -7.42 2.03
CA PHE A 254 -1.24 -6.94 0.71
C PHE A 254 -2.34 -7.23 -0.30
N GLY A 255 -2.51 -6.32 -1.24
CA GLY A 255 -3.37 -6.48 -2.39
C GLY A 255 -2.58 -6.44 -3.69
N TYR A 256 -3.27 -6.70 -4.79
CA TYR A 256 -2.72 -6.57 -6.13
C TYR A 256 -3.17 -5.28 -6.78
N SER A 257 -2.24 -4.63 -7.47
CA SER A 257 -2.50 -3.47 -8.33
C SER A 257 -2.03 -3.78 -9.75
N LEU A 258 -2.86 -3.47 -10.74
CA LEU A 258 -2.56 -3.64 -12.14
C LEU A 258 -2.85 -2.33 -12.88
N ASN A 259 -1.86 -1.80 -13.57
CA ASN A 259 -1.96 -0.52 -14.29
C ASN A 259 -2.47 0.65 -13.41
N GLY A 260 -2.08 0.66 -12.14
CA GLY A 260 -2.47 1.70 -11.17
C GLY A 260 -3.87 1.53 -10.57
N ALA A 261 -4.60 0.48 -10.93
CA ALA A 261 -5.89 0.15 -10.36
C ALA A 261 -5.79 -1.04 -9.40
N GLN A 262 -6.53 -1.00 -8.30
CA GLN A 262 -6.65 -2.12 -7.38
C GLN A 262 -7.34 -3.30 -8.08
N VAL A 263 -6.74 -4.48 -7.98
CA VAL A 263 -7.38 -5.72 -8.40
C VAL A 263 -8.33 -6.18 -7.30
N ARG A 264 -9.59 -6.35 -7.66
CA ARG A 264 -10.57 -7.01 -6.79
C ARG A 264 -10.69 -8.46 -7.23
N ILE A 265 -10.35 -9.37 -6.32
CA ILE A 265 -10.61 -10.79 -6.52
C ILE A 265 -12.08 -10.97 -6.11
N GLY A 266 -12.95 -11.06 -7.09
CA GLY A 266 -14.39 -11.19 -6.86
C GLY A 266 -14.78 -12.63 -6.62
N GLU A 267 -15.75 -12.80 -5.75
CA GLU A 267 -16.71 -13.90 -5.89
C GLU A 267 -17.60 -13.53 -7.08
N GLU A 268 -17.79 -14.46 -8.04
CA GLU A 268 -18.75 -14.32 -9.15
C GLU A 268 -20.19 -14.14 -8.63
#